data_861caba120da6761677700930858ddb6
#
_entry.id   861caba120da6761677700930858ddb6
#
_cell.length_a   1.000
_cell.length_b   1.000
_cell.length_c   1.000
_cell.angle_alpha   90.00
_cell.angle_beta   90.00
_cell.angle_gamma   90.00
#
_symmetry.space_group_name_H-M   'P 1'
#
loop_
_entity.id
_entity.type
_entity.pdbx_description
1 polymer ?
#
loop_
_entity_poly.entity_id
_entity_poly.type
_entity_poly.pdbx_seq_one_letter_code
_entity_poly.pdbx_strand_id
1 'polypeptide(L)'
;MTNAEATFALKANPGHELTRKVGGQVFYRFPIRTHFVEVGENYLDLVEQYVLPHYQVGDILSMGEKVIALCQRRVKYKSEMKVSLLARILSRFAMKNPAGPAMDNVYKMQTAIDLCGWWRVLFAAIVAAVGKLFGKRGLFYQILGNNVRNIDGFCVVGWEYYADKGILAPAEPDRVCNEIKAKFGIDCMIVDANDIDIEILGKNDDNPYDDSFLAELIRDNPAGQSREQTPFILIRKKE
;
A
#
# COMPACT_ATOMS: atom_id res chain seq x y z
N MET A 1 -40.87 7.89 -6.48
CA MET A 1 -40.05 6.93 -5.69
C MET A 1 -38.95 7.76 -5.07
N THR A 2 -39.07 8.04 -3.80
CA THR A 2 -38.20 8.92 -3.03
C THR A 2 -36.82 8.28 -2.89
N ASN A 3 -35.78 8.95 -3.40
CA ASN A 3 -34.38 8.65 -3.08
C ASN A 3 -34.24 8.75 -1.55
N ALA A 4 -34.10 7.59 -0.89
CA ALA A 4 -33.61 7.55 0.45
C ALA A 4 -32.15 8.06 0.41
N GLU A 5 -31.94 9.28 0.83
CA GLU A 5 -30.64 9.80 1.20
C GLU A 5 -30.08 8.83 2.26
N ALA A 6 -29.24 7.93 1.82
CA ALA A 6 -28.36 7.19 2.71
C ALA A 6 -27.44 8.24 3.34
N THR A 7 -27.83 8.77 4.49
CA THR A 7 -26.97 9.60 5.33
C THR A 7 -25.80 8.71 5.73
N PHE A 8 -24.73 8.75 4.93
CA PHE A 8 -23.51 8.04 5.16
C PHE A 8 -22.89 8.69 6.41
N ALA A 9 -23.13 8.11 7.57
CA ALA A 9 -22.41 8.48 8.77
C ALA A 9 -20.96 8.01 8.57
N LEU A 10 -20.14 8.89 8.02
CA LEU A 10 -18.71 8.68 7.87
C LEU A 10 -18.12 8.48 9.27
N LYS A 11 -17.82 7.25 9.63
CA LYS A 11 -17.30 6.84 10.94
C LYS A 11 -15.88 6.34 10.79
N ALA A 12 -15.06 6.52 11.82
CA ALA A 12 -13.76 5.91 11.88
C ALA A 12 -13.88 4.37 11.88
N ASN A 13 -12.86 3.70 11.38
CA ASN A 13 -12.73 2.26 11.54
C ASN A 13 -12.57 1.88 13.03
N PRO A 14 -12.94 0.68 13.43
CA PRO A 14 -12.80 0.24 14.83
C PRO A 14 -11.36 0.39 15.32
N GLY A 15 -11.19 1.01 16.48
CA GLY A 15 -9.88 1.23 17.10
C GLY A 15 -9.12 2.46 16.58
N HIS A 16 -9.69 3.21 15.62
CA HIS A 16 -9.07 4.42 15.08
C HIS A 16 -9.88 5.67 15.40
N GLU A 17 -9.20 6.82 15.43
CA GLU A 17 -9.86 8.11 15.65
C GLU A 17 -10.28 8.74 14.32
N LEU A 18 -11.49 9.35 14.33
CA LEU A 18 -12.01 10.06 13.15
C LEU A 18 -11.21 11.34 12.84
N THR A 19 -10.65 11.98 13.86
CA THR A 19 -9.98 13.27 13.74
C THR A 19 -8.49 13.15 14.08
N ARG A 20 -7.69 14.01 13.44
CA ARG A 20 -6.28 14.17 13.76
C ARG A 20 -5.88 15.64 13.69
N LYS A 21 -5.02 16.06 14.61
CA LYS A 21 -4.45 17.41 14.63
C LYS A 21 -3.07 17.40 14.01
N VAL A 22 -2.89 18.16 12.92
CA VAL A 22 -1.62 18.31 12.20
C VAL A 22 -1.41 19.78 11.89
N GLY A 23 -0.21 20.31 12.10
CA GLY A 23 0.10 21.72 11.82
C GLY A 23 -0.79 22.73 12.55
N GLY A 24 -1.29 22.36 13.73
CA GLY A 24 -2.23 23.24 14.49
C GLY A 24 -3.70 23.15 14.04
N GLN A 25 -3.99 22.46 12.94
CA GLN A 25 -5.33 22.28 12.37
C GLN A 25 -5.86 20.88 12.67
N VAL A 26 -7.19 20.75 12.73
CA VAL A 26 -7.87 19.46 12.92
C VAL A 26 -8.42 18.98 11.58
N PHE A 27 -8.22 17.71 11.29
CA PHE A 27 -8.72 17.07 10.08
C PHE A 27 -9.61 15.87 10.45
N TYR A 28 -10.73 15.72 9.74
CA TYR A 28 -11.49 14.49 9.70
C TYR A 28 -10.88 13.52 8.72
N ARG A 29 -10.92 12.21 9.00
CA ARG A 29 -10.40 11.14 8.16
C ARG A 29 -11.48 10.08 7.99
N PHE A 30 -12.15 10.12 6.87
CA PHE A 30 -13.29 9.28 6.56
C PHE A 30 -12.87 8.06 5.76
N PRO A 31 -12.82 6.86 6.38
CA PRO A 31 -12.55 5.64 5.64
C PRO A 31 -13.74 5.31 4.75
N ILE A 32 -13.48 5.10 3.47
CA ILE A 32 -14.49 4.77 2.47
C ILE A 32 -14.42 3.28 2.18
N ARG A 33 -15.48 2.58 2.50
CA ARG A 33 -15.59 1.16 2.23
C ARG A 33 -15.96 0.92 0.77
N THR A 34 -15.21 0.02 0.13
CA THR A 34 -15.49 -0.43 -1.25
C THR A 34 -16.00 -1.88 -1.26
N HIS A 35 -16.38 -2.38 -2.42
CA HIS A 35 -16.40 -3.82 -2.64
C HIS A 35 -14.97 -4.37 -2.58
N PHE A 36 -14.81 -5.68 -2.59
CA PHE A 36 -13.49 -6.31 -2.65
C PHE A 36 -12.90 -6.11 -4.04
N VAL A 37 -11.93 -5.19 -4.18
CA VAL A 37 -11.34 -4.81 -5.47
C VAL A 37 -10.56 -5.96 -6.06
N GLU A 38 -10.88 -6.32 -7.30
CA GLU A 38 -10.25 -7.41 -8.03
C GLU A 38 -9.14 -6.91 -8.97
N VAL A 39 -8.34 -7.86 -9.46
CA VAL A 39 -7.23 -7.55 -10.37
C VAL A 39 -7.74 -7.02 -11.71
N GLY A 40 -7.31 -5.80 -12.05
CA GLY A 40 -7.57 -5.17 -13.36
C GLY A 40 -8.80 -4.30 -13.41
N GLU A 41 -9.43 -4.01 -12.27
CA GLU A 41 -10.41 -2.92 -12.19
C GLU A 41 -9.76 -1.56 -12.47
N ASN A 42 -10.57 -0.57 -12.80
CA ASN A 42 -10.07 0.76 -13.10
C ASN A 42 -10.15 1.64 -11.83
N TYR A 43 -9.02 2.15 -11.36
CA TYR A 43 -8.99 3.02 -10.19
C TYR A 43 -9.76 4.32 -10.35
N LEU A 44 -9.89 4.86 -11.57
CA LEU A 44 -10.71 6.05 -11.83
C LEU A 44 -12.19 5.76 -11.62
N ASP A 45 -12.66 4.58 -12.04
CA ASP A 45 -14.05 4.17 -11.83
C ASP A 45 -14.33 3.93 -10.34
N LEU A 46 -13.36 3.38 -9.61
CA LEU A 46 -13.48 3.23 -8.14
C LEU A 46 -13.56 4.59 -7.42
N VAL A 47 -12.75 5.57 -7.84
CA VAL A 47 -12.83 6.93 -7.29
C VAL A 47 -14.16 7.57 -7.63
N GLU A 48 -14.64 7.44 -8.86
CA GLU A 48 -15.93 7.96 -9.32
C GLU A 48 -17.09 7.35 -8.51
N GLN A 49 -17.08 6.05 -8.32
CA GLN A 49 -18.16 5.32 -7.65
C GLN A 49 -18.17 5.55 -6.13
N TYR A 50 -17.00 5.52 -5.48
CA TYR A 50 -16.93 5.46 -4.02
C TYR A 50 -16.50 6.77 -3.36
N VAL A 51 -15.67 7.59 -4.02
CA VAL A 51 -15.12 8.80 -3.41
C VAL A 51 -15.96 10.03 -3.76
N LEU A 52 -16.29 10.24 -5.04
CA LEU A 52 -17.02 11.43 -5.49
C LEU A 52 -18.34 11.69 -4.76
N PRO A 53 -19.15 10.69 -4.38
CA PRO A 53 -20.39 10.95 -3.63
C PRO A 53 -20.17 11.63 -2.29
N HIS A 54 -18.95 11.59 -1.74
CA HIS A 54 -18.59 12.12 -0.43
C HIS A 54 -17.61 13.29 -0.47
N TYR A 55 -17.02 13.52 -1.64
CA TYR A 55 -15.99 14.54 -1.85
C TYR A 55 -16.55 15.96 -1.70
N GLN A 56 -15.79 16.81 -1.04
CA GLN A 56 -15.98 18.25 -0.99
C GLN A 56 -14.69 18.94 -1.46
N VAL A 57 -14.84 20.11 -2.07
CA VAL A 57 -13.69 20.90 -2.55
C VAL A 57 -12.72 21.18 -1.40
N GLY A 58 -11.46 20.85 -1.59
CA GLY A 58 -10.42 20.99 -0.59
C GLY A 58 -10.14 19.71 0.23
N ASP A 59 -10.92 18.64 0.02
CA ASP A 59 -10.58 17.32 0.58
C ASP A 59 -9.34 16.73 -0.10
N ILE A 60 -8.60 15.91 0.65
CA ILE A 60 -7.46 15.14 0.15
C ILE A 60 -7.84 13.66 0.16
N LEU A 61 -7.55 12.94 -0.91
CA LEU A 61 -7.77 11.50 -1.02
C LEU A 61 -6.47 10.73 -0.73
N SER A 62 -6.46 9.91 0.31
CA SER A 62 -5.41 8.91 0.53
C SER A 62 -5.87 7.55 0.01
N MET A 63 -5.01 6.89 -0.75
CA MET A 63 -5.28 5.59 -1.39
C MET A 63 -4.23 4.58 -0.98
N GLY A 64 -4.66 3.39 -0.55
CA GLY A 64 -3.76 2.29 -0.24
C GLY A 64 -3.05 1.76 -1.49
N GLU A 65 -1.75 1.46 -1.38
CA GLU A 65 -0.93 0.98 -2.49
C GLU A 65 -1.48 -0.28 -3.16
N LYS A 66 -2.01 -1.22 -2.37
CA LYS A 66 -2.52 -2.51 -2.86
C LYS A 66 -3.67 -2.36 -3.86
N VAL A 67 -4.61 -1.47 -3.60
CA VAL A 67 -5.75 -1.29 -4.51
C VAL A 67 -5.28 -0.74 -5.85
N ILE A 68 -4.33 0.18 -5.86
CA ILE A 68 -3.76 0.72 -7.09
C ILE A 68 -2.94 -0.35 -7.83
N ALA A 69 -2.14 -1.14 -7.12
CA ALA A 69 -1.39 -2.25 -7.70
C ALA A 69 -2.30 -3.32 -8.33
N LEU A 70 -3.43 -3.66 -7.68
CA LEU A 70 -4.43 -4.56 -8.24
C LEU A 70 -5.04 -3.99 -9.54
N CYS A 71 -5.43 -2.72 -9.53
CA CYS A 71 -5.96 -2.04 -10.72
C CYS A 71 -4.95 -2.05 -11.89
N GLN A 72 -3.66 -1.86 -11.58
CA GLN A 72 -2.58 -1.90 -12.56
C GLN A 72 -2.14 -3.32 -12.97
N ARG A 73 -2.81 -4.38 -12.49
CA ARG A 73 -2.43 -5.79 -12.70
C ARG A 73 -1.00 -6.12 -12.23
N ARG A 74 -0.50 -5.41 -11.23
CA ARG A 74 0.83 -5.61 -10.65
C ARG A 74 0.85 -6.82 -9.72
N VAL A 75 0.51 -7.98 -10.27
CA VAL A 75 0.33 -9.23 -9.54
C VAL A 75 1.17 -10.34 -10.16
N LYS A 76 1.73 -11.22 -9.34
CA LYS A 76 2.45 -12.44 -9.72
C LYS A 76 1.72 -13.66 -9.17
N TYR A 77 1.24 -14.56 -10.01
CA TYR A 77 0.57 -15.78 -9.58
C TYR A 77 1.56 -16.92 -9.36
N LYS A 78 1.40 -17.66 -8.25
CA LYS A 78 2.25 -18.86 -7.96
C LYS A 78 2.25 -19.86 -9.10
N SER A 79 1.11 -20.06 -9.77
CA SER A 79 0.94 -20.98 -10.89
C SER A 79 1.79 -20.64 -12.11
N GLU A 80 2.14 -19.37 -12.28
CA GLU A 80 2.92 -18.85 -13.41
C GLU A 80 4.41 -18.76 -13.10
N MET A 81 4.79 -18.88 -11.82
CA MET A 81 6.17 -18.65 -11.36
C MET A 81 7.04 -19.89 -11.49
N LYS A 82 8.17 -19.76 -12.16
CA LYS A 82 9.23 -20.77 -12.19
C LYS A 82 10.25 -20.49 -11.08
N VAL A 83 10.11 -21.22 -9.97
CA VAL A 83 10.98 -21.04 -8.81
C VAL A 83 12.38 -21.61 -9.08
N SER A 84 13.41 -20.75 -9.09
CA SER A 84 14.81 -21.10 -9.29
C SER A 84 15.41 -21.82 -8.08
N LEU A 85 16.50 -22.56 -8.31
CA LEU A 85 17.27 -23.17 -7.22
C LEU A 85 17.82 -22.10 -6.26
N LEU A 86 18.25 -20.94 -6.78
CA LEU A 86 18.73 -19.84 -5.98
C LEU A 86 17.65 -19.33 -5.01
N ALA A 87 16.41 -19.13 -5.48
CA ALA A 87 15.31 -18.73 -4.62
C ALA A 87 15.05 -19.72 -3.48
N ARG A 88 15.10 -21.03 -3.80
CA ARG A 88 14.93 -22.11 -2.82
C ARG A 88 16.04 -22.13 -1.76
N ILE A 89 17.28 -21.86 -2.16
CA ILE A 89 18.41 -21.79 -1.24
C ILE A 89 18.29 -20.54 -0.36
N LEU A 90 18.18 -19.36 -0.97
CA LEU A 90 18.18 -18.10 -0.22
C LEU A 90 16.99 -17.98 0.74
N SER A 91 15.81 -18.44 0.36
CA SER A 91 14.63 -18.39 1.24
C SER A 91 14.80 -19.23 2.51
N ARG A 92 15.56 -20.35 2.49
CA ARG A 92 15.83 -21.16 3.68
C ARG A 92 16.71 -20.44 4.71
N PHE A 93 17.59 -19.55 4.26
CA PHE A 93 18.49 -18.77 5.12
C PHE A 93 17.91 -17.40 5.52
N ALA A 94 16.81 -16.99 4.88
CA ALA A 94 16.14 -15.75 5.22
C ALA A 94 15.52 -15.81 6.62
N MET A 95 15.53 -14.69 7.31
CA MET A 95 14.91 -14.59 8.63
C MET A 95 13.39 -14.65 8.50
N LYS A 96 12.77 -15.45 9.36
CA LYS A 96 11.32 -15.46 9.54
C LYS A 96 10.87 -14.16 10.20
N ASN A 97 9.78 -13.60 9.71
CA ASN A 97 9.14 -12.44 10.33
C ASN A 97 7.86 -12.88 11.04
N PRO A 98 7.69 -12.65 12.36
CA PRO A 98 6.45 -12.96 13.06
C PRO A 98 5.22 -12.21 12.51
N ALA A 99 5.45 -11.03 11.92
CA ALA A 99 4.39 -10.15 11.41
C ALA A 99 3.86 -10.56 10.01
N GLY A 100 4.41 -11.64 9.40
CA GLY A 100 3.96 -12.10 8.08
C GLY A 100 5.08 -12.70 7.24
N PRO A 101 4.78 -13.21 6.03
CA PRO A 101 5.78 -13.84 5.19
C PRO A 101 6.82 -12.83 4.74
N ALA A 102 8.05 -13.10 5.15
CA ALA A 102 9.25 -12.38 4.74
C ALA A 102 9.90 -13.07 3.53
N MET A 103 11.19 -12.84 3.32
CA MET A 103 11.97 -13.50 2.25
C MET A 103 12.20 -15.00 2.48
N ASP A 104 11.73 -15.58 3.59
CA ASP A 104 11.63 -17.03 3.81
C ASP A 104 10.55 -17.69 2.92
N ASN A 105 9.62 -16.91 2.38
CA ASN A 105 8.71 -17.37 1.35
C ASN A 105 9.43 -17.44 0.00
N VAL A 106 9.47 -18.65 -0.58
CA VAL A 106 10.20 -18.93 -1.82
C VAL A 106 9.69 -18.14 -3.04
N TYR A 107 8.38 -17.87 -3.10
CA TYR A 107 7.78 -17.08 -4.19
C TYR A 107 8.11 -15.61 -4.04
N LYS A 108 8.13 -15.09 -2.81
CA LYS A 108 8.56 -13.72 -2.53
C LYS A 108 10.04 -13.52 -2.89
N MET A 109 10.90 -14.50 -2.54
CA MET A 109 12.30 -14.50 -2.92
C MET A 109 12.48 -14.59 -4.45
N GLN A 110 11.71 -15.43 -5.14
CA GLN A 110 11.74 -15.50 -6.60
C GLN A 110 11.30 -14.17 -7.23
N THR A 111 10.25 -13.56 -6.70
CA THR A 111 9.80 -12.23 -7.17
C THR A 111 10.91 -11.18 -7.02
N ALA A 112 11.64 -11.18 -5.92
CA ALA A 112 12.80 -10.29 -5.74
C ALA A 112 13.89 -10.54 -6.79
N ILE A 113 14.16 -11.82 -7.12
CA ILE A 113 15.11 -12.20 -8.18
C ILE A 113 14.64 -11.72 -9.55
N ASP A 114 13.34 -11.87 -9.85
CA ASP A 114 12.76 -11.42 -11.12
C ASP A 114 12.83 -9.89 -11.28
N LEU A 115 12.64 -9.15 -10.18
CA LEU A 115 12.66 -7.68 -10.19
C LEU A 115 14.09 -7.09 -10.26
N CYS A 116 15.03 -7.68 -9.51
CA CYS A 116 16.35 -7.09 -9.30
C CYS A 116 17.49 -7.81 -10.04
N GLY A 117 17.21 -8.98 -10.59
CA GLY A 117 18.22 -9.88 -11.14
C GLY A 117 18.91 -10.74 -10.08
N TRP A 118 19.30 -11.96 -10.48
CA TRP A 118 19.84 -12.98 -9.56
C TRP A 118 21.14 -12.55 -8.86
N TRP A 119 22.04 -11.86 -9.57
CA TRP A 119 23.34 -11.46 -9.04
C TRP A 119 23.21 -10.38 -7.95
N ARG A 120 22.29 -9.42 -8.13
CA ARG A 120 22.05 -8.35 -7.16
C ARG A 120 21.39 -8.89 -5.89
N VAL A 121 20.46 -9.84 -6.03
CA VAL A 121 19.85 -10.52 -4.88
C VAL A 121 20.86 -11.37 -4.13
N LEU A 122 21.74 -12.10 -4.84
CA LEU A 122 22.82 -12.88 -4.23
C LEU A 122 23.78 -11.97 -3.47
N PHE A 123 24.21 -10.87 -4.08
CA PHE A 123 25.08 -9.89 -3.44
C PHE A 123 24.43 -9.31 -2.17
N ALA A 124 23.16 -8.89 -2.24
CA ALA A 124 22.42 -8.38 -1.11
C ALA A 124 22.31 -9.43 0.03
N ALA A 125 22.12 -10.70 -0.32
CA ALA A 125 22.05 -11.77 0.67
C ALA A 125 23.40 -11.99 1.37
N ILE A 126 24.52 -11.96 0.64
CA ILE A 126 25.88 -12.07 1.21
C ILE A 126 26.15 -10.88 2.15
N VAL A 127 25.90 -9.65 1.70
CA VAL A 127 26.11 -8.45 2.52
C VAL A 127 25.24 -8.47 3.77
N ALA A 128 23.98 -8.91 3.65
CA ALA A 128 23.08 -9.03 4.79
C ALA A 128 23.56 -10.11 5.79
N ALA A 129 24.07 -11.25 5.30
CA ALA A 129 24.63 -12.30 6.15
C ALA A 129 25.87 -11.82 6.91
N VAL A 130 26.80 -11.16 6.22
CA VAL A 130 27.99 -10.57 6.84
C VAL A 130 27.59 -9.47 7.82
N GLY A 131 26.71 -8.55 7.43
CA GLY A 131 26.24 -7.46 8.29
C GLY A 131 25.61 -7.96 9.59
N LYS A 132 24.90 -9.09 9.53
CA LYS A 132 24.31 -9.73 10.72
C LYS A 132 25.37 -10.15 11.75
N LEU A 133 26.56 -10.58 11.32
CA LEU A 133 27.67 -10.89 12.24
C LEU A 133 28.15 -9.66 13.02
N PHE A 134 27.95 -8.47 12.43
CA PHE A 134 28.27 -7.18 13.04
C PHE A 134 27.04 -6.46 13.63
N GLY A 135 25.94 -7.17 13.87
CA GLY A 135 24.73 -6.63 14.47
C GLY A 135 23.88 -5.74 13.55
N LYS A 136 24.26 -5.56 12.28
CA LYS A 136 23.51 -4.74 11.31
C LYS A 136 22.34 -5.54 10.72
N ARG A 137 21.15 -4.96 10.74
CA ARG A 137 19.93 -5.55 10.17
C ARG A 137 19.38 -4.71 9.01
N GLY A 138 18.53 -5.30 8.17
CA GLY A 138 17.84 -4.58 7.10
C GLY A 138 18.66 -4.34 5.82
N LEU A 139 19.97 -4.69 5.78
CA LEU A 139 20.85 -4.43 4.64
C LEU A 139 20.35 -5.05 3.32
N PHE A 140 19.67 -6.19 3.39
CA PHE A 140 19.08 -6.84 2.22
C PHE A 140 18.12 -5.90 1.48
N TYR A 141 17.19 -5.31 2.21
CA TYR A 141 16.19 -4.38 1.65
C TYR A 141 16.80 -3.03 1.27
N GLN A 142 17.79 -2.56 2.02
CA GLN A 142 18.52 -1.32 1.67
C GLN A 142 19.22 -1.42 0.30
N ILE A 143 19.77 -2.60 -0.03
CA ILE A 143 20.46 -2.84 -1.32
C ILE A 143 19.45 -3.05 -2.46
N LEU A 144 18.35 -3.76 -2.19
CA LEU A 144 17.38 -4.11 -3.23
C LEU A 144 16.34 -3.00 -3.46
N GLY A 145 16.11 -2.17 -2.46
CA GLY A 145 15.18 -1.02 -2.55
C GLY A 145 13.73 -1.36 -2.25
N ASN A 146 12.90 -0.32 -2.29
CA ASN A 146 11.50 -0.37 -1.88
C ASN A 146 10.65 -1.33 -2.73
N ASN A 147 10.93 -1.48 -4.02
CA ASN A 147 10.22 -2.44 -4.88
C ASN A 147 10.23 -3.89 -4.36
N VAL A 148 11.29 -4.28 -3.62
CA VAL A 148 11.38 -5.59 -2.99
C VAL A 148 10.80 -5.59 -1.59
N ARG A 149 10.95 -4.48 -0.86
CA ARG A 149 10.37 -4.30 0.48
C ARG A 149 8.84 -4.38 0.42
N ASN A 150 8.23 -3.75 -0.57
CA ASN A 150 6.78 -3.62 -0.74
C ASN A 150 6.15 -4.80 -1.52
N ILE A 151 6.86 -5.92 -1.72
CA ILE A 151 6.22 -7.15 -2.20
C ILE A 151 5.36 -7.72 -1.08
N ASP A 152 4.05 -7.82 -1.32
CA ASP A 152 3.09 -8.39 -0.38
C ASP A 152 2.43 -9.66 -0.93
N GLY A 153 1.58 -10.31 -0.14
CA GLY A 153 0.87 -11.52 -0.55
C GLY A 153 1.66 -12.82 -0.36
N PHE A 154 1.34 -13.83 -1.15
CA PHE A 154 1.83 -15.23 -1.04
C PHE A 154 1.54 -15.87 0.32
N CYS A 155 0.60 -15.34 1.08
CA CYS A 155 0.24 -15.83 2.42
C CYS A 155 -1.28 -15.84 2.63
N VAL A 156 -1.69 -16.57 3.66
CA VAL A 156 -3.10 -16.71 4.06
C VAL A 156 -3.47 -15.71 5.16
N VAL A 157 -2.50 -14.96 5.70
CA VAL A 157 -2.76 -14.02 6.79
C VAL A 157 -3.65 -12.88 6.29
N GLY A 158 -4.82 -12.75 6.90
CA GLY A 158 -5.84 -11.74 6.57
C GLY A 158 -6.84 -12.20 5.51
N TRP A 159 -6.41 -12.49 4.29
CA TRP A 159 -7.30 -12.84 3.19
C TRP A 159 -6.79 -14.02 2.36
N GLU A 160 -7.60 -15.05 2.19
CA GLU A 160 -7.30 -16.20 1.33
C GLU A 160 -7.03 -15.80 -0.13
N TYR A 161 -7.66 -14.72 -0.58
CA TYR A 161 -7.46 -14.13 -1.90
C TYR A 161 -5.99 -13.87 -2.25
N TYR A 162 -5.15 -13.55 -1.26
CA TYR A 162 -3.73 -13.27 -1.46
C TYR A 162 -2.82 -14.51 -1.29
N ALA A 163 -3.41 -15.67 -1.03
CA ALA A 163 -2.64 -16.91 -0.78
C ALA A 163 -1.86 -17.39 -2.00
N ASP A 164 -2.43 -17.24 -3.20
CA ASP A 164 -1.90 -17.75 -4.46
C ASP A 164 -1.14 -16.71 -5.29
N LYS A 165 -1.09 -15.45 -4.83
CA LYS A 165 -0.51 -14.34 -5.58
C LYS A 165 0.34 -13.41 -4.71
N GLY A 166 1.33 -12.79 -5.34
CA GLY A 166 2.09 -11.66 -4.78
C GLY A 166 1.67 -10.36 -5.44
N ILE A 167 1.57 -9.30 -4.65
CA ILE A 167 1.26 -7.96 -5.11
C ILE A 167 2.55 -7.15 -5.07
N LEU A 168 2.86 -6.49 -6.17
CA LEU A 168 4.00 -5.58 -6.29
C LEU A 168 3.59 -4.17 -5.88
N ALA A 169 4.57 -3.30 -5.63
CA ALA A 169 4.30 -1.88 -5.50
C ALA A 169 3.62 -1.31 -6.75
N PRO A 170 2.76 -0.29 -6.62
CA PRO A 170 2.16 0.37 -7.78
C PRO A 170 3.24 0.99 -8.69
N ALA A 171 2.97 1.02 -9.98
CA ALA A 171 3.83 1.70 -10.95
C ALA A 171 3.43 3.17 -11.04
N GLU A 172 4.44 4.04 -11.18
CA GLU A 172 4.24 5.48 -11.45
C GLU A 172 3.15 6.11 -10.55
N PRO A 173 3.28 6.04 -9.22
CA PRO A 173 2.22 6.46 -8.31
C PRO A 173 1.87 7.95 -8.45
N ASP A 174 2.85 8.83 -8.73
CA ASP A 174 2.59 10.24 -9.00
C ASP A 174 1.72 10.44 -10.24
N ARG A 175 1.97 9.67 -11.31
CA ARG A 175 1.15 9.70 -12.51
C ARG A 175 -0.30 9.30 -12.23
N VAL A 176 -0.54 8.27 -11.43
CA VAL A 176 -1.89 7.87 -11.01
C VAL A 176 -2.59 9.02 -10.29
N CYS A 177 -1.88 9.67 -9.37
CA CYS A 177 -2.42 10.83 -8.64
C CYS A 177 -2.70 12.01 -9.58
N ASN A 178 -1.82 12.30 -10.53
CA ASN A 178 -2.03 13.34 -11.53
C ASN A 178 -3.22 13.05 -12.45
N GLU A 179 -3.45 11.79 -12.83
CA GLU A 179 -4.63 11.38 -13.62
C GLU A 179 -5.94 11.59 -12.83
N ILE A 180 -5.97 11.25 -11.54
CA ILE A 180 -7.12 11.50 -10.65
C ILE A 180 -7.35 13.00 -10.49
N LYS A 181 -6.29 13.78 -10.27
CA LYS A 181 -6.37 15.24 -10.18
C LYS A 181 -6.90 15.86 -11.45
N ALA A 182 -6.40 15.44 -12.61
CA ALA A 182 -6.84 15.96 -13.90
C ALA A 182 -8.31 15.63 -14.21
N LYS A 183 -8.79 14.42 -13.84
CA LYS A 183 -10.17 14.00 -14.12
C LYS A 183 -11.17 14.58 -13.13
N PHE A 184 -10.84 14.63 -11.83
CA PHE A 184 -11.81 14.93 -10.76
C PHE A 184 -11.50 16.18 -9.94
N GLY A 185 -10.32 16.79 -10.12
CA GLY A 185 -9.89 17.95 -9.34
C GLY A 185 -9.47 17.64 -7.90
N ILE A 186 -9.30 16.35 -7.55
CA ILE A 186 -9.02 15.89 -6.18
C ILE A 186 -7.52 15.85 -5.95
N ASP A 187 -7.03 16.52 -4.89
CA ASP A 187 -5.67 16.31 -4.40
C ASP A 187 -5.58 14.93 -3.76
N CYS A 188 -4.57 14.15 -4.13
CA CYS A 188 -4.49 12.78 -3.66
C CYS A 188 -3.05 12.29 -3.44
N MET A 189 -2.94 11.18 -2.71
CA MET A 189 -1.70 10.46 -2.44
C MET A 189 -1.93 8.97 -2.46
N ILE A 190 -0.88 8.21 -2.80
CA ILE A 190 -0.81 6.76 -2.66
C ILE A 190 0.16 6.44 -1.55
N VAL A 191 -0.25 5.56 -0.65
CA VAL A 191 0.48 5.28 0.59
C VAL A 191 0.68 3.78 0.82
N ASP A 192 1.86 3.43 1.32
CA ASP A 192 2.06 2.20 2.10
C ASP A 192 1.92 2.58 3.57
N ALA A 193 0.81 2.18 4.17
CA ALA A 193 0.47 2.49 5.55
C ALA A 193 0.30 1.20 6.34
N ASN A 194 1.08 1.06 7.39
CA ASN A 194 0.94 0.00 8.36
C ASN A 194 1.08 0.59 9.78
N ASP A 195 0.83 -0.21 10.82
CA ASP A 195 0.84 0.28 12.21
C ASP A 195 2.23 0.71 12.71
N ILE A 196 3.29 0.48 11.93
CA ILE A 196 4.68 0.78 12.33
C ILE A 196 5.21 2.00 11.58
N ASP A 197 4.91 2.10 10.28
CA ASP A 197 5.50 3.10 9.38
C ASP A 197 4.51 3.53 8.29
N ILE A 198 4.67 4.75 7.81
CA ILE A 198 3.89 5.33 6.72
C ILE A 198 4.87 5.84 5.66
N GLU A 199 4.71 5.36 4.44
CA GLU A 199 5.46 5.82 3.29
C GLU A 199 4.51 6.43 2.24
N ILE A 200 4.76 7.68 1.86
CA ILE A 200 4.09 8.31 0.71
C ILE A 200 4.79 7.82 -0.55
N LEU A 201 4.12 6.99 -1.32
CA LEU A 201 4.67 6.42 -2.56
C LEU A 201 4.56 7.37 -3.74
N GLY A 202 3.56 8.25 -3.72
CA GLY A 202 3.37 9.30 -4.70
C GLY A 202 2.17 10.18 -4.37
N LYS A 203 2.15 11.36 -5.00
CA LYS A 203 1.09 12.36 -4.91
C LYS A 203 1.00 13.15 -6.22
N ASN A 204 -0.08 13.92 -6.43
CA ASN A 204 -0.14 14.85 -7.57
C ASN A 204 0.88 15.98 -7.43
N ASP A 205 1.44 16.42 -8.57
CA ASP A 205 2.56 17.37 -8.61
C ASP A 205 2.22 18.72 -7.97
N ASP A 206 0.98 19.18 -8.11
CA ASP A 206 0.45 20.42 -7.55
C ASP A 206 -0.19 20.25 -6.16
N ASN A 207 0.09 19.14 -5.46
CA ASN A 207 -0.43 18.92 -4.11
C ASN A 207 0.10 19.98 -3.15
N PRO A 208 -0.77 20.70 -2.43
CA PRO A 208 -0.36 21.84 -1.59
C PRO A 208 0.41 21.43 -0.32
N TYR A 209 0.48 20.14 -0.02
CA TYR A 209 1.12 19.62 1.19
C TYR A 209 2.37 18.81 0.88
N ASP A 210 3.38 18.90 1.74
CA ASP A 210 4.56 18.05 1.66
C ASP A 210 4.30 16.63 2.21
N ASP A 211 5.22 15.71 1.92
CA ASP A 211 5.07 14.31 2.29
C ASP A 211 5.03 14.10 3.81
N SER A 212 5.74 14.93 4.58
CA SER A 212 5.76 14.84 6.03
C SER A 212 4.42 15.22 6.65
N PHE A 213 3.78 16.25 6.12
CA PHE A 213 2.44 16.66 6.53
C PHE A 213 1.40 15.60 6.15
N LEU A 214 1.47 15.06 4.93
CA LEU A 214 0.56 14.02 4.44
C LEU A 214 0.70 12.72 5.26
N ALA A 215 1.92 12.29 5.55
CA ALA A 215 2.19 11.12 6.39
C ALA A 215 1.64 11.30 7.80
N GLU A 216 1.78 12.51 8.38
CA GLU A 216 1.27 12.78 9.72
C GLU A 216 -0.27 12.74 9.78
N LEU A 217 -0.98 13.11 8.70
CA LEU A 217 -2.44 13.00 8.61
C LEU A 217 -2.95 11.56 8.79
N ILE A 218 -2.18 10.56 8.38
CA ILE A 218 -2.59 9.15 8.37
C ILE A 218 -1.70 8.25 9.24
N ARG A 219 -0.89 8.82 10.12
CA ARG A 219 0.16 8.13 10.88
C ARG A 219 -0.31 6.93 11.71
N ASP A 220 -1.54 6.92 12.15
CA ASP A 220 -2.18 5.83 12.89
C ASP A 220 -2.95 4.87 11.99
N ASN A 221 -2.68 4.89 10.68
CA ASN A 221 -3.28 4.02 9.68
C ASN A 221 -4.82 3.94 9.76
N PRO A 222 -5.56 5.03 9.50
CA PRO A 222 -7.02 5.06 9.64
C PRO A 222 -7.75 4.08 8.71
N ALA A 223 -7.07 3.51 7.71
CA ALA A 223 -7.61 2.47 6.85
C ALA A 223 -7.74 1.12 7.54
N GLY A 224 -6.97 0.89 8.62
CA GLY A 224 -6.89 -0.40 9.29
C GLY A 224 -6.05 -1.43 8.54
N GLN A 225 -5.83 -2.59 9.18
CA GLN A 225 -5.00 -3.67 8.63
C GLN A 225 -5.74 -5.02 8.52
N SER A 226 -7.01 -5.09 8.89
CA SER A 226 -7.74 -6.34 8.97
C SER A 226 -8.75 -6.50 7.81
N ARG A 227 -10.03 -6.48 8.12
CA ARG A 227 -11.10 -6.74 7.14
C ARG A 227 -12.01 -5.54 6.90
N GLU A 228 -11.49 -4.35 7.12
CA GLU A 228 -12.23 -3.08 7.02
C GLU A 228 -12.69 -2.81 5.58
N GLN A 229 -11.91 -3.22 4.60
CA GLN A 229 -12.16 -2.96 3.17
C GLN A 229 -12.30 -1.46 2.85
N THR A 230 -11.46 -0.63 3.48
CA THR A 230 -11.47 0.82 3.34
C THR A 230 -10.17 1.32 2.69
N PRO A 231 -9.92 1.01 1.41
CA PRO A 231 -8.67 1.37 0.73
C PRO A 231 -8.54 2.87 0.45
N PHE A 232 -9.62 3.62 0.63
CA PHE A 232 -9.67 5.07 0.44
C PHE A 232 -9.99 5.77 1.76
N ILE A 233 -9.22 6.82 2.05
CA ILE A 233 -9.48 7.73 3.18
C ILE A 233 -9.68 9.13 2.62
N LEU A 234 -10.84 9.70 2.84
CA LEU A 234 -11.13 11.09 2.49
C LEU A 234 -10.80 11.98 3.68
N ILE A 235 -9.88 12.91 3.49
CA ILE A 235 -9.34 13.76 4.56
C ILE A 235 -9.86 15.17 4.36
N ARG A 236 -10.58 15.69 5.34
CA ARG A 236 -11.24 16.99 5.33
C ARG A 236 -10.77 17.86 6.48
N LYS A 237 -10.36 19.08 6.16
CA LYS A 237 -10.06 20.07 7.20
C LYS A 237 -11.33 20.41 7.98
N LYS A 238 -11.25 20.39 9.31
CA LYS A 238 -12.32 20.90 10.16
C LYS A 238 -12.30 22.43 10.15
N GLU A 239 -13.41 23.01 9.79
CA GLU A 239 -13.60 24.47 9.89
C GLU A 239 -13.58 24.96 11.35
#